data_67257e7685ef026ef07da1a780eb5b56
#
_entry.id   67257e7685ef026ef07da1a780eb5b56
#
_cell.length_a   1.000
_cell.length_b   1.000
_cell.length_c   1.000
_cell.angle_alpha   90.00
_cell.angle_beta   90.00
_cell.angle_gamma   90.00
#
_symmetry.space_group_name_H-M   'P 1'
#
loop_
_entity.id
_entity.type
_entity.pdbx_description
1 polymer ?
#
loop_
_entity_poly.entity_id
_entity_poly.type
_entity_poly.pdbx_seq_one_letter_code
_entity_poly.pdbx_strand_id
1 'polypeptide(L)'
;MATRTAGPRRRLRREQRMNTTHPTPTKPRLKTSAMIASIAGEGQRTRVAPFGHALVQLAEQRPEVVGMSADLAKYTDLHIFAQAHPERFYQMGMAEQLLMGAAAGMAKEGALPFVTTYAVFASRRAYDFIHQTIAEDGLDVKIACALPGLTTGYGPSHQAAEDLALMRAMPGMTVIDPCDALEIEQAVPAIAAHKGPVYMRLLRGQVPLVLDEYGYRFQLGKAALLRGGNDVLIISSGILTMRALEVAAELVADRVDVAVLHVPTIKPLDTEAIVREAGRGGRLVVTAENHSAIGGLGEAVATALLEAGVAPRFRRVALPDAFLDAGALPTLHDRYGISTAAMRASVKRWLG
;
A
#
# COMPACT_ATOMS: atom_id res chain seq x y z
N MET A 1 -58.59 9.99 62.27
CA MET A 1 -58.48 11.40 61.91
C MET A 1 -57.15 11.93 62.44
N ALA A 2 -56.21 12.14 61.61
CA ALA A 2 -54.88 12.64 61.93
C ALA A 2 -54.47 13.72 60.95
N THR A 3 -54.48 14.95 61.38
CA THR A 3 -54.03 16.12 60.64
C THR A 3 -52.50 16.18 60.60
N ARG A 4 -51.93 16.20 59.42
CA ARG A 4 -50.50 16.46 59.18
C ARG A 4 -50.26 17.95 58.95
N THR A 5 -49.49 18.56 59.87
CA THR A 5 -48.97 19.91 59.79
C THR A 5 -47.83 20.04 58.82
N ALA A 6 -47.85 21.06 57.99
CA ALA A 6 -46.79 21.40 57.04
C ALA A 6 -45.60 22.11 57.73
N GLY A 7 -44.39 21.62 57.47
CA GLY A 7 -43.15 22.25 57.93
C GLY A 7 -42.59 23.29 56.93
N PRO A 8 -41.74 24.23 57.35
CA PRO A 8 -41.39 25.43 56.58
C PRO A 8 -40.36 25.15 55.44
N ARG A 9 -40.62 25.79 54.32
CA ARG A 9 -39.74 25.80 53.16
C ARG A 9 -38.43 26.58 53.47
N ARG A 10 -37.29 25.88 53.42
CA ARG A 10 -35.95 26.51 53.43
C ARG A 10 -35.73 27.20 52.06
N ARG A 11 -35.53 28.54 52.09
CA ARG A 11 -34.98 29.34 50.99
C ARG A 11 -33.51 29.00 50.82
N LEU A 12 -33.17 28.34 49.69
CA LEU A 12 -31.77 28.16 49.28
C LEU A 12 -31.24 29.50 48.73
N ARG A 13 -30.18 29.97 49.29
CA ARG A 13 -29.41 31.14 48.85
C ARG A 13 -28.80 30.80 47.48
N ARG A 14 -29.00 31.70 46.49
CA ARG A 14 -28.31 31.73 45.22
C ARG A 14 -26.85 32.13 45.44
N GLU A 15 -25.93 31.19 45.48
CA GLU A 15 -24.51 31.48 45.43
C GLU A 15 -24.15 31.92 44.02
N GLN A 16 -23.56 33.12 43.94
CA GLN A 16 -22.96 33.68 42.74
C GLN A 16 -21.75 32.82 42.36
N ARG A 17 -21.84 32.02 41.28
CA ARG A 17 -20.68 31.41 40.68
C ARG A 17 -19.87 32.47 39.97
N MET A 18 -18.72 32.82 40.52
CA MET A 18 -17.68 33.57 39.82
C MET A 18 -17.19 32.71 38.65
N ASN A 19 -17.42 33.23 37.46
CA ASN A 19 -16.97 32.62 36.19
C ASN A 19 -15.47 32.89 36.03
N THR A 20 -14.59 32.08 36.62
CA THR A 20 -13.17 32.11 36.36
C THR A 20 -12.91 31.21 35.13
N THR A 21 -12.95 31.82 33.93
CA THR A 21 -12.43 31.20 32.71
C THR A 21 -10.90 31.14 32.84
N HIS A 22 -10.40 30.04 33.40
CA HIS A 22 -9.00 29.69 33.18
C HIS A 22 -8.84 29.29 31.69
N PRO A 23 -7.93 29.89 30.94
CA PRO A 23 -7.63 29.42 29.59
C PRO A 23 -7.07 28.01 29.71
N THR A 24 -7.79 27.02 29.17
CA THR A 24 -7.28 25.66 29.03
C THR A 24 -6.01 25.74 28.20
N PRO A 25 -4.85 25.26 28.68
CA PRO A 25 -3.63 25.26 27.88
C PRO A 25 -3.90 24.44 26.63
N THR A 26 -3.92 25.09 25.49
CA THR A 26 -3.96 24.42 24.17
C THR A 26 -2.67 23.61 24.05
N LYS A 27 -2.77 22.29 24.25
CA LYS A 27 -1.67 21.38 23.90
C LYS A 27 -1.28 21.67 22.45
N PRO A 28 0.02 21.86 22.14
CA PRO A 28 0.43 22.05 20.77
C PRO A 28 -0.11 20.85 19.97
N ARG A 29 -0.88 21.14 18.91
CA ARG A 29 -1.31 20.11 17.97
C ARG A 29 -0.04 19.48 17.42
N LEU A 30 0.20 18.22 17.72
CA LEU A 30 1.20 17.43 17.02
C LEU A 30 0.89 17.57 15.53
N LYS A 31 1.85 18.07 14.76
CA LYS A 31 1.70 18.35 13.32
C LYS A 31 1.47 17.07 12.47
N THR A 32 1.60 15.90 13.08
CA THR A 32 1.31 14.60 12.46
C THR A 32 0.44 13.79 13.40
N SER A 33 -0.82 13.58 13.04
CA SER A 33 -1.58 12.45 13.54
C SER A 33 -0.87 11.19 13.02
N ALA A 34 -0.52 10.25 13.90
CA ALA A 34 -0.02 8.93 13.49
C ALA A 34 -0.98 8.22 12.52
N MET A 35 -2.23 8.65 12.46
CA MET A 35 -3.28 8.17 11.57
C MET A 35 -3.11 8.57 10.10
N ILE A 36 -2.29 9.60 9.79
CA ILE A 36 -2.08 10.10 8.42
C ILE A 36 -0.57 10.33 8.22
N ALA A 37 0.25 9.37 8.61
CA ALA A 37 1.66 9.43 8.29
C ALA A 37 1.82 9.36 6.77
N SER A 38 2.23 10.46 6.15
CA SER A 38 2.68 10.46 4.77
C SER A 38 3.98 9.66 4.68
N ILE A 39 4.10 8.85 3.65
CA ILE A 39 5.38 8.20 3.30
C ILE A 39 6.30 9.15 2.55
N ALA A 40 5.81 10.32 2.14
CA ALA A 40 6.59 11.36 1.48
C ALA A 40 7.56 12.02 2.47
N GLY A 41 8.81 12.16 2.06
CA GLY A 41 9.82 12.95 2.75
C GLY A 41 9.53 14.45 2.69
N GLU A 42 10.20 15.23 3.55
CA GLU A 42 10.12 16.70 3.52
C GLU A 42 10.65 17.22 2.18
N GLY A 43 9.88 18.11 1.52
CA GLY A 43 10.24 18.70 0.23
C GLY A 43 10.08 17.77 -0.99
N GLN A 44 9.67 16.52 -0.81
CA GLN A 44 9.43 15.61 -1.92
C GLN A 44 8.19 16.03 -2.73
N ARG A 45 8.27 15.98 -4.07
CA ARG A 45 7.11 16.22 -4.93
C ARG A 45 6.06 15.15 -4.69
N THR A 46 4.79 15.56 -4.61
CA THR A 46 3.67 14.65 -4.34
C THR A 46 2.48 14.96 -5.23
N ARG A 47 1.60 13.98 -5.42
CA ARG A 47 0.22 14.16 -5.89
C ARG A 47 -0.77 13.76 -4.82
N VAL A 48 -1.88 14.50 -4.75
CA VAL A 48 -2.94 14.23 -3.76
C VAL A 48 -3.92 13.22 -4.34
N ALA A 49 -4.21 12.17 -3.59
CA ALA A 49 -5.23 11.17 -3.90
C ALA A 49 -5.19 10.64 -5.35
N PRO A 50 -4.03 10.18 -5.87
CA PRO A 50 -3.88 9.80 -7.28
C PRO A 50 -4.86 8.72 -7.71
N PHE A 51 -5.15 7.74 -6.84
CA PHE A 51 -6.13 6.68 -7.09
C PHE A 51 -7.55 7.23 -7.28
N GLY A 52 -8.00 8.08 -6.36
CA GLY A 52 -9.36 8.62 -6.41
C GLY A 52 -9.60 9.45 -7.68
N HIS A 53 -8.64 10.30 -8.06
CA HIS A 53 -8.72 11.10 -9.28
C HIS A 53 -8.65 10.26 -10.56
N ALA A 54 -7.76 9.27 -10.61
CA ALA A 54 -7.68 8.35 -11.75
C ALA A 54 -8.96 7.53 -11.93
N LEU A 55 -9.58 7.11 -10.82
CA LEU A 55 -10.84 6.35 -10.87
C LEU A 55 -12.01 7.21 -11.36
N VAL A 56 -12.08 8.50 -10.98
CA VAL A 56 -13.08 9.44 -11.51
C VAL A 56 -12.92 9.59 -13.02
N GLN A 57 -11.70 9.85 -13.51
CA GLN A 57 -11.43 9.96 -14.94
C GLN A 57 -11.77 8.69 -15.72
N LEU A 58 -11.52 7.53 -15.15
CA LEU A 58 -11.90 6.24 -15.73
C LEU A 58 -13.42 6.10 -15.82
N ALA A 59 -14.14 6.46 -14.76
CA ALA A 59 -15.59 6.33 -14.66
C ALA A 59 -16.37 7.28 -15.59
N GLU A 60 -15.76 8.40 -16.00
CA GLU A 60 -16.31 9.28 -17.05
C GLU A 60 -16.39 8.57 -18.41
N GLN A 61 -15.48 7.63 -18.66
CA GLN A 61 -15.40 6.88 -19.92
C GLN A 61 -16.05 5.49 -19.83
N ARG A 62 -16.24 4.96 -18.61
CA ARG A 62 -16.70 3.60 -18.35
C ARG A 62 -17.84 3.61 -17.31
N PRO A 63 -19.11 3.65 -17.77
CA PRO A 63 -20.28 3.76 -16.88
C PRO A 63 -20.47 2.54 -15.96
N GLU A 64 -19.90 1.38 -16.30
CA GLU A 64 -19.94 0.16 -15.49
C GLU A 64 -19.02 0.22 -14.25
N VAL A 65 -18.12 1.19 -14.15
CA VAL A 65 -17.24 1.35 -13.00
C VAL A 65 -18.05 1.78 -11.77
N VAL A 66 -17.91 1.02 -10.69
CA VAL A 66 -18.50 1.32 -9.38
C VAL A 66 -17.44 1.32 -8.29
N GLY A 67 -17.57 2.21 -7.31
CA GLY A 67 -16.69 2.31 -6.15
C GLY A 67 -17.34 1.71 -4.91
N MET A 68 -16.63 0.83 -4.19
CA MET A 68 -17.17 0.16 -3.01
C MET A 68 -16.18 0.25 -1.84
N SER A 69 -16.68 0.50 -0.62
CA SER A 69 -15.84 0.67 0.57
C SER A 69 -16.37 -0.04 1.81
N ALA A 70 -15.47 -0.55 2.64
CA ALA A 70 -15.76 -1.03 3.99
C ALA A 70 -15.48 0.08 5.03
N ASP A 71 -16.23 1.18 4.97
CA ASP A 71 -16.14 2.36 5.86
C ASP A 71 -14.77 3.08 5.89
N LEU A 72 -14.00 2.93 4.84
CA LEU A 72 -12.65 3.50 4.73
C LEU A 72 -12.47 4.42 3.51
N ALA A 73 -13.56 4.88 2.87
CA ALA A 73 -13.49 5.66 1.63
C ALA A 73 -12.54 6.88 1.74
N LYS A 74 -12.56 7.61 2.87
CA LYS A 74 -11.66 8.74 3.11
C LYS A 74 -10.20 8.30 3.26
N TYR A 75 -9.97 7.10 3.77
CA TYR A 75 -8.65 6.57 4.07
C TYR A 75 -8.05 5.70 2.95
N THR A 76 -8.77 5.61 1.83
CA THR A 76 -8.35 4.91 0.60
C THR A 76 -8.46 5.81 -0.62
N ASP A 77 -8.66 7.13 -0.42
CA ASP A 77 -8.91 8.15 -1.44
C ASP A 77 -10.19 7.93 -2.30
N LEU A 78 -10.96 6.87 -2.02
CA LEU A 78 -12.20 6.57 -2.74
C LEU A 78 -13.31 7.61 -2.50
N HIS A 79 -13.19 8.44 -1.46
CA HIS A 79 -14.12 9.54 -1.20
C HIS A 79 -14.18 10.55 -2.35
N ILE A 80 -13.12 10.68 -3.15
CA ILE A 80 -13.09 11.52 -4.36
C ILE A 80 -14.09 10.97 -5.38
N PHE A 81 -14.08 9.65 -5.61
CA PHE A 81 -15.05 8.98 -6.46
C PHE A 81 -16.48 9.09 -5.91
N ALA A 82 -16.66 8.88 -4.60
CA ALA A 82 -17.96 8.97 -3.94
C ALA A 82 -18.61 10.37 -4.07
N GLN A 83 -17.78 11.43 -4.11
CA GLN A 83 -18.26 12.80 -4.34
C GLN A 83 -18.61 13.08 -5.80
N ALA A 84 -17.85 12.54 -6.75
CA ALA A 84 -18.06 12.73 -8.18
C ALA A 84 -19.22 11.87 -8.73
N HIS A 85 -19.37 10.65 -8.21
CA HIS A 85 -20.33 9.64 -8.69
C HIS A 85 -21.09 9.00 -7.52
N PRO A 86 -21.88 9.76 -6.74
CA PRO A 86 -22.56 9.24 -5.54
C PRO A 86 -23.54 8.10 -5.88
N GLU A 87 -24.12 8.08 -7.08
CA GLU A 87 -25.04 7.04 -7.56
C GLU A 87 -24.36 5.69 -7.88
N ARG A 88 -23.03 5.70 -7.99
CA ARG A 88 -22.19 4.51 -8.27
C ARG A 88 -21.25 4.19 -7.12
N PHE A 89 -21.46 4.80 -5.95
CA PHE A 89 -20.71 4.54 -4.75
C PHE A 89 -21.51 3.75 -3.73
N TYR A 90 -20.94 2.68 -3.21
CA TYR A 90 -21.57 1.78 -2.24
C TYR A 90 -20.73 1.66 -0.97
N GLN A 91 -21.32 2.11 0.15
CA GLN A 91 -20.73 1.94 1.47
C GLN A 91 -21.29 0.70 2.16
N MET A 92 -20.42 -0.29 2.43
CA MET A 92 -20.82 -1.59 2.98
C MET A 92 -20.64 -1.69 4.51
N GLY A 93 -20.13 -0.63 5.16
CA GLY A 93 -19.75 -0.67 6.57
C GLY A 93 -18.48 -1.48 6.82
N MET A 94 -18.11 -1.66 8.09
CA MET A 94 -16.92 -2.47 8.49
C MET A 94 -17.20 -3.96 8.35
N ALA A 95 -17.52 -4.41 7.14
CA ALA A 95 -17.94 -5.77 6.81
C ALA A 95 -17.27 -6.23 5.51
N GLU A 96 -15.95 -6.46 5.56
CA GLU A 96 -15.12 -6.73 4.38
C GLU A 96 -15.54 -8.03 3.66
N GLN A 97 -16.06 -9.00 4.37
CA GLN A 97 -16.62 -10.22 3.78
C GLN A 97 -17.84 -9.92 2.93
N LEU A 98 -18.78 -9.13 3.46
CA LEU A 98 -19.96 -8.66 2.72
C LEU A 98 -19.53 -7.80 1.52
N LEU A 99 -18.56 -6.92 1.71
CA LEU A 99 -18.01 -6.07 0.65
C LEU A 99 -17.54 -6.92 -0.56
N MET A 100 -16.76 -7.98 -0.31
CA MET A 100 -16.23 -8.84 -1.39
C MET A 100 -17.33 -9.67 -2.05
N GLY A 101 -18.26 -10.24 -1.27
CA GLY A 101 -19.41 -10.97 -1.82
C GLY A 101 -20.33 -10.08 -2.65
N ALA A 102 -20.61 -8.87 -2.21
CA ALA A 102 -21.41 -7.91 -2.96
C ALA A 102 -20.71 -7.48 -4.26
N ALA A 103 -19.40 -7.23 -4.22
CA ALA A 103 -18.62 -6.92 -5.41
C ALA A 103 -18.64 -8.06 -6.44
N ALA A 104 -18.53 -9.30 -5.97
CA ALA A 104 -18.67 -10.48 -6.83
C ALA A 104 -20.04 -10.54 -7.53
N GLY A 105 -21.12 -10.31 -6.77
CA GLY A 105 -22.48 -10.25 -7.33
C GLY A 105 -22.63 -9.14 -8.38
N MET A 106 -22.13 -7.94 -8.09
CA MET A 106 -22.17 -6.82 -9.04
C MET A 106 -21.33 -7.10 -10.31
N ALA A 107 -20.18 -7.76 -10.17
CA ALA A 107 -19.36 -8.14 -11.33
C ALA A 107 -20.07 -9.17 -12.22
N LYS A 108 -20.84 -10.10 -11.65
CA LYS A 108 -21.68 -11.06 -12.41
C LYS A 108 -22.79 -10.36 -13.20
N GLU A 109 -23.28 -9.23 -12.71
CA GLU A 109 -24.28 -8.40 -13.38
C GLU A 109 -23.66 -7.36 -14.35
N GLY A 110 -22.35 -7.44 -14.62
CA GLY A 110 -21.67 -6.62 -15.62
C GLY A 110 -21.08 -5.32 -15.11
N ALA A 111 -21.14 -5.03 -13.81
CA ALA A 111 -20.40 -3.92 -13.22
C ALA A 111 -18.89 -4.23 -13.15
N LEU A 112 -18.08 -3.16 -13.04
CA LEU A 112 -16.65 -3.24 -12.77
C LEU A 112 -16.34 -2.64 -11.38
N PRO A 113 -16.42 -3.44 -10.31
CA PRO A 113 -16.20 -2.95 -8.98
C PRO A 113 -14.74 -2.64 -8.70
N PHE A 114 -14.47 -1.41 -8.22
CA PHE A 114 -13.26 -1.04 -7.52
C PHE A 114 -13.54 -1.04 -6.02
N VAL A 115 -12.99 -2.02 -5.33
CA VAL A 115 -13.25 -2.29 -3.92
C VAL A 115 -12.10 -1.77 -3.08
N THR A 116 -12.38 -0.99 -2.02
CA THR A 116 -11.32 -0.47 -1.15
C THR A 116 -11.53 -0.77 0.32
N THR A 117 -10.45 -1.17 0.97
CA THR A 117 -10.30 -1.31 2.41
C THR A 117 -8.80 -1.21 2.76
N TYR A 118 -8.40 -1.51 3.99
CA TYR A 118 -6.98 -1.70 4.30
C TYR A 118 -6.49 -3.09 3.87
N ALA A 119 -5.24 -3.15 3.46
CA ALA A 119 -4.61 -4.39 2.98
C ALA A 119 -4.72 -5.54 3.98
N VAL A 120 -4.52 -5.24 5.26
CA VAL A 120 -4.65 -6.22 6.35
C VAL A 120 -6.07 -6.79 6.48
N PHE A 121 -7.10 -5.99 6.20
CA PHE A 121 -8.49 -6.45 6.34
C PHE A 121 -8.96 -7.24 5.12
N ALA A 122 -8.53 -6.85 3.92
CA ALA A 122 -8.76 -7.66 2.73
C ALA A 122 -8.05 -9.01 2.82
N SER A 123 -6.76 -9.01 3.17
CA SER A 123 -5.93 -10.21 3.14
C SER A 123 -6.19 -11.19 4.28
N ARG A 124 -6.65 -10.72 5.45
CA ARG A 124 -6.93 -11.60 6.60
C ARG A 124 -8.42 -11.88 6.76
N ARG A 125 -9.23 -10.82 6.85
CA ARG A 125 -10.65 -10.95 7.21
C ARG A 125 -11.52 -11.44 6.07
N ALA A 126 -11.23 -11.00 4.84
CA ALA A 126 -12.04 -11.31 3.67
C ALA A 126 -11.38 -12.33 2.72
N TYR A 127 -10.24 -12.92 3.07
CA TYR A 127 -9.47 -13.79 2.19
C TYR A 127 -10.30 -14.95 1.60
N ASP A 128 -11.05 -15.66 2.43
CA ASP A 128 -11.89 -16.76 1.98
C ASP A 128 -13.00 -16.29 1.02
N PHE A 129 -13.61 -15.14 1.30
CA PHE A 129 -14.62 -14.55 0.41
C PHE A 129 -14.02 -14.11 -0.94
N ILE A 130 -12.82 -13.54 -0.94
CA ILE A 130 -12.13 -13.22 -2.20
C ILE A 130 -11.84 -14.51 -2.96
N HIS A 131 -11.37 -15.55 -2.28
CA HIS A 131 -11.02 -16.83 -2.89
C HIS A 131 -12.24 -17.46 -3.57
N GLN A 132 -13.33 -17.68 -2.80
CA GLN A 132 -14.49 -18.44 -3.25
C GLN A 132 -15.41 -17.64 -4.18
N THR A 133 -15.62 -16.33 -3.92
CA THR A 133 -16.64 -15.58 -4.67
C THR A 133 -16.10 -14.78 -5.84
N ILE A 134 -14.78 -14.46 -5.84
CA ILE A 134 -14.14 -13.62 -6.86
C ILE A 134 -13.13 -14.40 -7.69
N ALA A 135 -12.15 -15.03 -7.03
CA ALA A 135 -11.02 -15.64 -7.72
C ALA A 135 -11.40 -16.96 -8.40
N GLU A 136 -12.23 -17.80 -7.77
CA GLU A 136 -12.68 -19.07 -8.33
C GLU A 136 -13.44 -18.89 -9.67
N ASP A 137 -14.30 -17.89 -9.73
CA ASP A 137 -15.03 -17.54 -10.94
C ASP A 137 -14.28 -16.60 -11.90
N GLY A 138 -13.06 -16.15 -11.54
CA GLY A 138 -12.26 -15.24 -12.33
C GLY A 138 -12.89 -13.87 -12.60
N LEU A 139 -13.66 -13.34 -11.64
CA LEU A 139 -14.48 -12.14 -11.83
C LEU A 139 -13.65 -10.86 -11.94
N ASP A 140 -14.14 -9.91 -12.73
CA ASP A 140 -13.54 -8.60 -12.94
C ASP A 140 -13.72 -7.68 -11.71
N VAL A 141 -13.14 -8.01 -10.57
CA VAL A 141 -13.13 -7.19 -9.36
C VAL A 141 -11.73 -6.64 -9.11
N LYS A 142 -11.62 -5.31 -8.88
CA LYS A 142 -10.34 -4.62 -8.64
C LYS A 142 -10.27 -4.23 -7.16
N ILE A 143 -9.42 -4.92 -6.41
CA ILE A 143 -9.29 -4.80 -4.95
C ILE A 143 -8.09 -3.90 -4.66
N ALA A 144 -8.32 -2.59 -4.43
CA ALA A 144 -7.29 -1.61 -4.15
C ALA A 144 -7.20 -1.33 -2.65
N CYS A 145 -6.11 -1.77 -2.00
CA CYS A 145 -6.01 -1.80 -0.55
C CYS A 145 -4.92 -0.89 0.00
N ALA A 146 -5.33 0.06 0.85
CA ALA A 146 -4.41 0.97 1.52
C ALA A 146 -3.69 0.33 2.71
N LEU A 147 -2.64 0.99 3.18
CA LEU A 147 -1.75 0.56 4.25
C LEU A 147 -1.06 -0.79 4.00
N PRO A 148 -0.47 -1.02 2.81
CA PRO A 148 0.26 -2.24 2.54
C PRO A 148 1.58 -2.29 3.32
N GLY A 149 2.00 -3.48 3.75
CA GLY A 149 3.25 -3.67 4.47
C GLY A 149 3.38 -2.79 5.71
N LEU A 150 4.55 -2.20 5.91
CA LEU A 150 4.84 -1.25 6.99
C LEU A 150 4.70 0.19 6.48
N THR A 151 3.47 0.62 6.21
CA THR A 151 3.11 2.01 5.86
C THR A 151 2.22 2.68 6.89
N THR A 152 2.06 2.04 8.06
CA THR A 152 1.35 2.59 9.22
C THR A 152 2.08 2.25 10.52
N GLY A 153 2.02 3.16 11.48
CA GLY A 153 2.59 2.99 12.82
C GLY A 153 1.66 2.34 13.85
N TYR A 154 0.49 1.82 13.44
CA TYR A 154 -0.51 1.28 14.39
C TYR A 154 -0.20 -0.09 14.98
N GLY A 155 0.89 -0.73 14.56
CA GLY A 155 1.25 -2.07 14.99
C GLY A 155 0.55 -3.18 14.19
N PRO A 156 0.69 -4.44 14.62
CA PRO A 156 0.35 -5.64 13.83
C PRO A 156 -1.10 -5.71 13.36
N SER A 157 -2.02 -5.07 14.09
CA SER A 157 -3.45 -5.05 13.72
C SER A 157 -3.74 -4.33 12.40
N HIS A 158 -2.82 -3.43 11.94
CA HIS A 158 -3.00 -2.61 10.75
C HIS A 158 -1.83 -2.72 9.75
N GLN A 159 -0.80 -3.47 10.06
CA GLN A 159 0.37 -3.70 9.21
C GLN A 159 0.18 -4.98 8.41
N ALA A 160 0.05 -4.85 7.10
CA ALA A 160 -0.15 -5.97 6.18
C ALA A 160 1.21 -6.48 5.66
N ALA A 161 1.98 -7.11 6.55
CA ALA A 161 3.31 -7.59 6.21
C ALA A 161 3.29 -8.91 5.40
N GLU A 162 2.14 -9.58 5.30
CA GLU A 162 1.97 -10.88 4.64
C GLU A 162 0.97 -10.87 3.47
N ASP A 163 0.42 -9.72 3.09
CA ASP A 163 -0.63 -9.62 2.08
C ASP A 163 -0.21 -10.09 0.68
N LEU A 164 1.04 -9.80 0.24
CA LEU A 164 1.53 -10.31 -1.03
C LEU A 164 1.62 -11.84 -1.03
N ALA A 165 2.06 -12.46 0.05
CA ALA A 165 2.16 -13.91 0.15
C ALA A 165 0.78 -14.56 -0.03
N LEU A 166 -0.24 -14.05 0.66
CA LEU A 166 -1.61 -14.53 0.59
C LEU A 166 -2.21 -14.36 -0.82
N MET A 167 -2.08 -13.16 -1.39
CA MET A 167 -2.66 -12.86 -2.71
C MET A 167 -1.91 -13.54 -3.86
N ARG A 168 -0.59 -13.73 -3.74
CA ARG A 168 0.18 -14.50 -4.71
C ARG A 168 -0.20 -15.99 -4.72
N ALA A 169 -0.51 -16.56 -3.56
CA ALA A 169 -0.95 -17.95 -3.45
C ALA A 169 -2.33 -18.20 -4.08
N MET A 170 -3.17 -17.17 -4.21
CA MET A 170 -4.53 -17.30 -4.74
C MET A 170 -4.52 -17.54 -6.26
N PRO A 171 -5.12 -18.64 -6.76
CA PRO A 171 -5.18 -18.90 -8.20
C PRO A 171 -5.88 -17.77 -8.96
N GLY A 172 -5.42 -17.46 -10.17
CA GLY A 172 -6.04 -16.46 -11.05
C GLY A 172 -5.88 -14.99 -10.62
N MET A 173 -5.48 -14.72 -9.38
CA MET A 173 -5.29 -13.36 -8.86
C MET A 173 -4.07 -12.69 -9.52
N THR A 174 -4.27 -11.50 -10.10
CA THR A 174 -3.18 -10.61 -10.49
C THR A 174 -2.82 -9.73 -9.30
N VAL A 175 -1.52 -9.55 -9.02
CA VAL A 175 -1.04 -8.80 -7.82
C VAL A 175 -0.08 -7.71 -8.25
N ILE A 176 -0.39 -6.46 -7.90
CA ILE A 176 0.45 -5.30 -8.22
C ILE A 176 0.78 -4.47 -6.97
N ASP A 177 1.99 -3.92 -6.94
CA ASP A 177 2.54 -3.11 -5.86
C ASP A 177 3.14 -1.80 -6.42
N PRO A 178 2.29 -0.79 -6.74
CA PRO A 178 2.74 0.46 -7.33
C PRO A 178 3.69 1.24 -6.42
N CYS A 179 4.69 1.87 -7.06
CA CYS A 179 5.75 2.62 -6.39
C CYS A 179 5.32 4.03 -5.97
N ASP A 180 4.66 4.78 -6.85
CA ASP A 180 4.40 6.20 -6.68
C ASP A 180 3.05 6.66 -7.26
N ALA A 181 2.82 7.97 -7.26
CA ALA A 181 1.57 8.55 -7.75
C ALA A 181 1.37 8.35 -9.26
N LEU A 182 2.42 8.50 -10.06
CA LEU A 182 2.35 8.32 -11.52
C LEU A 182 1.93 6.89 -11.86
N GLU A 183 2.53 5.92 -11.18
CA GLU A 183 2.24 4.52 -11.42
C GLU A 183 0.82 4.14 -11.00
N ILE A 184 0.33 4.65 -9.86
CA ILE A 184 -1.06 4.46 -9.46
C ILE A 184 -2.02 4.99 -10.52
N GLU A 185 -1.78 6.20 -11.04
CA GLU A 185 -2.63 6.82 -12.07
C GLU A 185 -2.65 6.01 -13.38
N GLN A 186 -1.50 5.44 -13.76
CA GLN A 186 -1.41 4.60 -14.97
C GLN A 186 -1.95 3.17 -14.74
N ALA A 187 -1.83 2.66 -13.52
CA ALA A 187 -2.30 1.32 -13.17
C ALA A 187 -3.84 1.23 -13.18
N VAL A 188 -4.56 2.26 -12.73
CA VAL A 188 -6.03 2.25 -12.65
C VAL A 188 -6.68 1.89 -14.00
N PRO A 189 -6.43 2.58 -15.11
CA PRO A 189 -7.01 2.19 -16.40
C PRO A 189 -6.46 0.84 -16.92
N ALA A 190 -5.21 0.52 -16.63
CA ALA A 190 -4.62 -0.75 -17.07
C ALA A 190 -5.26 -1.96 -16.39
N ILE A 191 -5.50 -1.91 -15.07
CA ILE A 191 -6.19 -2.99 -14.36
C ILE A 191 -7.68 -3.05 -14.72
N ALA A 192 -8.30 -1.92 -15.03
CA ALA A 192 -9.69 -1.90 -15.53
C ALA A 192 -9.85 -2.60 -16.88
N ALA A 193 -8.83 -2.53 -17.74
CA ALA A 193 -8.81 -3.23 -19.04
C ALA A 193 -8.46 -4.73 -18.90
N HIS A 194 -7.80 -5.11 -17.81
CA HIS A 194 -7.44 -6.50 -17.53
C HIS A 194 -8.66 -7.32 -17.12
N LYS A 195 -8.82 -8.53 -17.69
CA LYS A 195 -9.87 -9.48 -17.33
C LYS A 195 -9.44 -10.34 -16.14
N GLY A 196 -10.32 -10.51 -15.18
CA GLY A 196 -10.08 -11.25 -13.94
C GLY A 196 -9.73 -10.37 -12.74
N PRO A 197 -9.58 -10.99 -11.56
CA PRO A 197 -9.38 -10.29 -10.30
C PRO A 197 -7.98 -9.68 -10.19
N VAL A 198 -7.93 -8.48 -9.63
CA VAL A 198 -6.66 -7.79 -9.36
C VAL A 198 -6.62 -7.35 -7.90
N TYR A 199 -5.54 -7.67 -7.20
CA TYR A 199 -5.16 -7.08 -5.94
C TYR A 199 -4.10 -6.02 -6.18
N MET A 200 -4.39 -4.79 -5.80
CA MET A 200 -3.49 -3.63 -5.92
C MET A 200 -3.20 -3.07 -4.53
N ARG A 201 -1.92 -3.01 -4.17
CA ARG A 201 -1.46 -2.24 -3.02
C ARG A 201 -1.60 -0.75 -3.32
N LEU A 202 -2.12 0.03 -2.37
CA LEU A 202 -2.46 1.42 -2.59
C LEU A 202 -1.74 2.35 -1.61
N LEU A 203 -0.92 3.25 -2.15
CA LEU A 203 -0.46 4.44 -1.45
C LEU A 203 -1.54 5.52 -1.56
N ARG A 204 -1.74 6.30 -0.50
CA ARG A 204 -2.87 7.22 -0.37
C ARG A 204 -2.50 8.61 0.15
N GLY A 205 -3.41 9.55 0.02
CA GLY A 205 -3.23 10.92 0.48
C GLY A 205 -2.22 11.67 -0.38
N GLN A 206 -1.18 12.20 0.22
CA GLN A 206 -0.07 12.81 -0.52
C GLN A 206 0.95 11.73 -0.89
N VAL A 207 0.90 11.28 -2.13
CA VAL A 207 1.74 10.21 -2.65
C VAL A 207 2.93 10.81 -3.40
N PRO A 208 4.18 10.34 -3.12
CA PRO A 208 5.36 10.79 -3.84
C PRO A 208 5.24 10.66 -5.36
N LEU A 209 5.92 11.56 -6.08
CA LEU A 209 6.02 11.55 -7.53
C LEU A 209 7.51 11.46 -7.89
N VAL A 210 7.95 10.32 -8.38
CA VAL A 210 9.36 9.97 -8.63
C VAL A 210 9.58 9.42 -10.04
N LEU A 211 8.71 8.52 -10.50
CA LEU A 211 8.92 7.77 -11.74
C LEU A 211 8.77 8.62 -13.01
N ASP A 212 8.19 9.82 -12.91
CA ASP A 212 8.12 10.76 -14.04
C ASP A 212 9.51 11.23 -14.53
N GLU A 213 10.52 11.22 -13.65
CA GLU A 213 11.92 11.55 -14.00
C GLU A 213 12.61 10.46 -14.84
N TYR A 214 12.04 9.26 -14.86
CA TYR A 214 12.60 8.08 -15.54
C TYR A 214 11.89 7.76 -16.87
N GLY A 215 10.96 8.60 -17.32
CA GLY A 215 10.16 8.35 -18.53
C GLY A 215 9.31 7.07 -18.42
N TYR A 216 8.98 6.68 -17.21
CA TYR A 216 8.31 5.43 -16.88
C TYR A 216 6.90 5.33 -17.47
N ARG A 217 6.56 4.13 -17.94
CA ARG A 217 5.23 3.75 -18.40
C ARG A 217 4.84 2.41 -17.78
N PHE A 218 3.74 2.39 -17.04
CA PHE A 218 3.23 1.16 -16.46
C PHE A 218 2.72 0.22 -17.55
N GLN A 219 3.15 -1.02 -17.47
CA GLN A 219 2.63 -2.13 -18.27
C GLN A 219 2.41 -3.33 -17.34
N LEU A 220 1.18 -3.81 -17.27
CA LEU A 220 0.84 -4.95 -16.42
C LEU A 220 1.66 -6.19 -16.82
N GLY A 221 2.29 -6.84 -15.85
CA GLY A 221 3.13 -8.02 -16.06
C GLY A 221 4.54 -7.71 -16.58
N LYS A 222 4.95 -6.43 -16.65
CA LYS A 222 6.29 -6.02 -17.11
C LYS A 222 7.08 -5.29 -16.04
N ALA A 223 8.37 -5.64 -15.96
CA ALA A 223 9.36 -4.94 -15.15
C ALA A 223 10.05 -3.85 -15.96
N ALA A 224 10.52 -2.80 -15.29
CA ALA A 224 11.21 -1.69 -15.93
C ALA A 224 12.61 -1.47 -15.32
N LEU A 225 13.64 -1.47 -16.15
CA LEU A 225 14.98 -1.08 -15.75
C LEU A 225 15.03 0.46 -15.70
N LEU A 226 14.91 1.02 -14.50
CA LEU A 226 14.89 2.47 -14.28
C LEU A 226 16.30 3.08 -14.32
N ARG A 227 17.28 2.29 -13.89
CA ARG A 227 18.68 2.68 -13.88
C ARG A 227 19.57 1.47 -14.22
N GLY A 228 20.56 1.64 -15.11
CA GLY A 228 21.62 0.67 -15.33
C GLY A 228 22.71 0.71 -14.25
N GLY A 229 23.53 -0.34 -14.16
CA GLY A 229 24.64 -0.44 -13.23
C GLY A 229 25.31 -1.81 -13.29
N ASN A 230 26.57 -1.90 -12.84
CA ASN A 230 27.40 -3.09 -13.07
C ASN A 230 27.82 -3.82 -11.78
N ASP A 231 27.73 -3.20 -10.59
CA ASP A 231 28.18 -3.80 -9.32
C ASP A 231 27.02 -4.46 -8.55
N VAL A 232 25.86 -3.81 -8.52
CA VAL A 232 24.67 -4.27 -7.81
C VAL A 232 23.45 -4.17 -8.71
N LEU A 233 22.56 -5.15 -8.65
CA LEU A 233 21.20 -5.07 -9.18
C LEU A 233 20.24 -5.08 -8.01
N ILE A 234 19.47 -4.00 -7.82
CA ILE A 234 18.33 -3.98 -6.89
C ILE A 234 17.06 -4.24 -7.67
N ILE A 235 16.36 -5.34 -7.35
CA ILE A 235 15.05 -5.70 -7.89
C ILE A 235 14.01 -5.34 -6.82
N SER A 236 13.13 -4.38 -7.10
CA SER A 236 12.28 -3.78 -6.08
C SER A 236 10.84 -3.60 -6.53
N SER A 237 9.92 -3.52 -5.55
CA SER A 237 8.51 -3.16 -5.78
C SER A 237 8.04 -2.09 -4.79
N GLY A 238 6.92 -1.47 -5.10
CA GLY A 238 6.27 -0.49 -4.23
C GLY A 238 7.23 0.60 -3.76
N ILE A 239 7.05 1.04 -2.52
CA ILE A 239 7.86 2.12 -1.93
C ILE A 239 9.36 1.83 -1.88
N LEU A 240 9.76 0.56 -1.93
CA LEU A 240 11.18 0.20 -1.90
C LEU A 240 11.89 0.53 -3.22
N THR A 241 11.15 0.74 -4.31
CA THR A 241 11.76 1.23 -5.56
C THR A 241 12.25 2.66 -5.44
N MET A 242 11.46 3.55 -4.80
CA MET A 242 11.92 4.92 -4.53
C MET A 242 13.23 4.91 -3.70
N ARG A 243 13.25 4.09 -2.65
CA ARG A 243 14.46 3.94 -1.80
C ARG A 243 15.63 3.31 -2.53
N ALA A 244 15.39 2.36 -3.42
CA ALA A 244 16.43 1.77 -4.25
C ALA A 244 17.08 2.81 -5.18
N LEU A 245 16.28 3.72 -5.73
CA LEU A 245 16.78 4.83 -6.55
C LEU A 245 17.62 5.83 -5.72
N GLU A 246 17.17 6.15 -4.50
CA GLU A 246 17.92 6.98 -3.56
C GLU A 246 19.26 6.30 -3.18
N VAL A 247 19.24 5.03 -2.81
CA VAL A 247 20.44 4.23 -2.51
C VAL A 247 21.40 4.22 -3.70
N ALA A 248 20.88 4.04 -4.91
CA ALA A 248 21.69 4.05 -6.12
C ALA A 248 22.35 5.41 -6.36
N ALA A 249 21.66 6.52 -6.08
CA ALA A 249 22.23 7.86 -6.19
C ALA A 249 23.30 8.12 -5.11
N GLU A 250 23.04 7.75 -3.85
CA GLU A 250 24.00 7.94 -2.75
C GLU A 250 25.27 7.09 -2.91
N LEU A 251 25.18 5.87 -3.44
CA LEU A 251 26.30 4.96 -3.60
C LEU A 251 27.28 5.36 -4.72
N VAL A 252 26.89 6.30 -5.60
CA VAL A 252 27.84 6.90 -6.58
C VAL A 252 29.06 7.51 -5.88
N ALA A 253 28.87 8.14 -4.73
CA ALA A 253 29.98 8.71 -3.95
C ALA A 253 30.96 7.65 -3.43
N ASP A 254 30.48 6.43 -3.21
CA ASP A 254 31.28 5.27 -2.82
C ASP A 254 31.83 4.51 -4.04
N ARG A 255 31.66 5.01 -5.27
CA ARG A 255 32.04 4.38 -6.56
C ARG A 255 31.38 3.01 -6.78
N VAL A 256 30.16 2.81 -6.27
CA VAL A 256 29.37 1.61 -6.50
C VAL A 256 28.31 1.92 -7.54
N ASP A 257 28.31 1.15 -8.62
CA ASP A 257 27.39 1.32 -9.76
C ASP A 257 26.18 0.39 -9.61
N VAL A 258 25.03 0.97 -9.27
CA VAL A 258 23.80 0.24 -8.90
C VAL A 258 22.77 0.32 -10.01
N ALA A 259 22.33 -0.83 -10.51
CA ALA A 259 21.15 -0.97 -11.35
C ALA A 259 19.87 -1.10 -10.49
N VAL A 260 18.76 -0.52 -10.95
CA VAL A 260 17.43 -0.66 -10.31
C VAL A 260 16.44 -1.19 -11.33
N LEU A 261 15.95 -2.41 -11.08
CA LEU A 261 14.88 -3.06 -11.82
C LEU A 261 13.60 -2.97 -10.99
N HIS A 262 12.65 -2.18 -11.45
CA HIS A 262 11.34 -2.03 -10.82
C HIS A 262 10.39 -3.12 -11.30
N VAL A 263 9.73 -3.81 -10.37
CA VAL A 263 8.82 -4.93 -10.62
C VAL A 263 7.45 -4.59 -10.01
N PRO A 264 6.60 -3.82 -10.70
CA PRO A 264 5.31 -3.41 -10.18
C PRO A 264 4.29 -4.53 -10.14
N THR A 265 4.41 -5.53 -11.02
CA THR A 265 3.54 -6.71 -11.05
C THR A 265 4.25 -7.89 -10.40
N ILE A 266 3.73 -8.30 -9.24
CA ILE A 266 4.30 -9.41 -8.48
C ILE A 266 3.76 -10.75 -9.00
N LYS A 267 2.55 -10.74 -9.57
CA LYS A 267 1.92 -11.88 -10.23
C LYS A 267 1.00 -11.40 -11.36
N PRO A 268 1.23 -11.83 -12.63
CA PRO A 268 2.35 -12.63 -13.09
C PRO A 268 3.68 -11.88 -12.99
N LEU A 269 4.75 -12.59 -12.67
CA LEU A 269 6.09 -12.02 -12.57
C LEU A 269 6.73 -11.91 -13.97
N ASP A 270 7.42 -10.82 -14.28
CA ASP A 270 8.24 -10.69 -15.50
C ASP A 270 9.57 -11.46 -15.34
N THR A 271 9.46 -12.78 -15.40
CA THR A 271 10.59 -13.70 -15.22
C THR A 271 11.69 -13.45 -16.26
N GLU A 272 11.32 -13.14 -17.51
CA GLU A 272 12.26 -12.86 -18.59
C GLU A 272 13.16 -11.68 -18.27
N ALA A 273 12.58 -10.54 -17.86
CA ALA A 273 13.35 -9.34 -17.49
C ALA A 273 14.24 -9.59 -16.28
N ILE A 274 13.72 -10.28 -15.26
CA ILE A 274 14.46 -10.60 -14.03
C ILE A 274 15.67 -11.50 -14.34
N VAL A 275 15.46 -12.58 -15.07
CA VAL A 275 16.52 -13.53 -15.43
C VAL A 275 17.57 -12.87 -16.32
N ARG A 276 17.16 -12.09 -17.31
CA ARG A 276 18.07 -11.32 -18.18
C ARG A 276 18.94 -10.37 -17.39
N GLU A 277 18.36 -9.58 -16.48
CA GLU A 277 19.12 -8.61 -15.70
C GLU A 277 19.96 -9.28 -14.63
N ALA A 278 19.46 -10.26 -13.90
CA ALA A 278 20.24 -10.97 -12.87
C ALA A 278 21.32 -11.87 -13.46
N GLY A 279 21.13 -12.36 -14.69
CA GLY A 279 22.11 -13.20 -15.42
C GLY A 279 23.35 -12.46 -15.92
N ARG A 280 23.36 -11.12 -15.87
CA ARG A 280 24.58 -10.34 -16.13
C ARG A 280 25.59 -10.63 -15.01
N GLY A 281 26.60 -11.43 -15.28
CA GLY A 281 27.53 -11.96 -14.29
C GLY A 281 28.26 -10.90 -13.45
N GLY A 282 28.69 -11.30 -12.24
CA GLY A 282 29.51 -10.49 -11.35
C GLY A 282 28.75 -9.58 -10.40
N ARG A 283 27.47 -9.24 -10.66
CA ARG A 283 26.68 -8.35 -9.80
C ARG A 283 26.20 -9.03 -8.52
N LEU A 284 26.13 -8.26 -7.44
CA LEU A 284 25.31 -8.60 -6.28
C LEU A 284 23.83 -8.34 -6.64
N VAL A 285 22.98 -9.35 -6.56
CA VAL A 285 21.52 -9.21 -6.74
C VAL A 285 20.85 -9.04 -5.38
N VAL A 286 20.10 -7.97 -5.22
CA VAL A 286 19.36 -7.64 -4.01
C VAL A 286 17.89 -7.47 -4.35
N THR A 287 16.97 -8.20 -3.70
CA THR A 287 15.56 -7.87 -3.76
C THR A 287 15.19 -6.92 -2.64
N ALA A 288 14.28 -5.97 -2.90
CA ALA A 288 13.82 -5.00 -1.92
C ALA A 288 12.29 -4.85 -1.96
N GLU A 289 11.63 -5.18 -0.85
CA GLU A 289 10.18 -5.20 -0.72
C GLU A 289 9.70 -4.74 0.67
N ASN A 290 8.57 -4.06 0.72
CA ASN A 290 7.89 -3.72 1.97
C ASN A 290 6.91 -4.84 2.35
N HIS A 291 7.45 -6.02 2.58
CA HIS A 291 6.71 -7.24 2.89
C HIS A 291 7.61 -8.18 3.71
N SER A 292 7.01 -9.15 4.37
CA SER A 292 7.75 -10.25 5.02
C SER A 292 8.73 -10.90 4.04
N ALA A 293 9.87 -11.32 4.54
CA ALA A 293 10.82 -12.12 3.77
C ALA A 293 10.21 -13.44 3.23
N ILE A 294 9.04 -13.84 3.78
CA ILE A 294 8.34 -15.09 3.42
C ILE A 294 7.21 -14.78 2.42
N GLY A 295 7.20 -15.45 1.29
CA GLY A 295 6.12 -15.41 0.30
C GLY A 295 6.05 -14.18 -0.59
N GLY A 296 6.97 -13.21 -0.44
CA GLY A 296 6.96 -11.94 -1.20
C GLY A 296 7.72 -11.99 -2.53
N LEU A 297 8.17 -10.80 -2.97
CA LEU A 297 8.95 -10.59 -4.20
C LEU A 297 10.26 -11.38 -4.16
N GLY A 298 10.98 -11.36 -3.03
CA GLY A 298 12.30 -11.99 -2.93
C GLY A 298 12.27 -13.48 -3.18
N GLU A 299 11.26 -14.19 -2.69
CA GLU A 299 11.10 -15.62 -2.96
C GLU A 299 10.65 -15.89 -4.41
N ALA A 300 9.77 -15.05 -4.95
CA ALA A 300 9.36 -15.18 -6.35
C ALA A 300 10.55 -15.02 -7.29
N VAL A 301 11.39 -14.02 -7.06
CA VAL A 301 12.62 -13.78 -7.82
C VAL A 301 13.61 -14.94 -7.66
N ALA A 302 13.84 -15.40 -6.41
CA ALA A 302 14.76 -16.53 -6.17
C ALA A 302 14.32 -17.78 -6.90
N THR A 303 13.02 -18.13 -6.87
CA THR A 303 12.47 -19.27 -7.60
C THR A 303 12.68 -19.12 -9.11
N ALA A 304 12.33 -17.96 -9.68
CA ALA A 304 12.49 -17.69 -11.10
C ALA A 304 13.94 -17.81 -11.57
N LEU A 305 14.90 -17.32 -10.76
CA LEU A 305 16.33 -17.42 -11.07
C LEU A 305 16.82 -18.88 -11.02
N LEU A 306 16.44 -19.63 -10.00
CA LEU A 306 16.85 -21.03 -9.85
C LEU A 306 16.27 -21.91 -10.96
N GLU A 307 15.00 -21.72 -11.32
CA GLU A 307 14.37 -22.45 -12.45
C GLU A 307 15.05 -22.14 -13.80
N ALA A 308 15.57 -20.92 -13.95
CA ALA A 308 16.33 -20.51 -15.13
C ALA A 308 17.83 -20.89 -15.09
N GLY A 309 18.30 -21.56 -14.02
CA GLY A 309 19.70 -21.93 -13.85
C GLY A 309 20.63 -20.74 -13.56
N VAL A 310 20.09 -19.62 -13.06
CA VAL A 310 20.85 -18.41 -12.73
C VAL A 310 21.07 -18.33 -11.24
N ALA A 311 22.31 -18.40 -10.77
CA ALA A 311 22.67 -18.44 -9.35
C ALA A 311 23.64 -17.28 -8.97
N PRO A 312 23.17 -16.03 -8.87
CA PRO A 312 24.01 -14.90 -8.48
C PRO A 312 24.27 -14.88 -6.99
N ARG A 313 25.22 -14.03 -6.56
CA ARG A 313 25.27 -13.61 -5.15
C ARG A 313 23.94 -12.90 -4.81
N PHE A 314 23.09 -13.51 -3.98
CA PHE A 314 21.71 -13.05 -3.75
C PHE A 314 21.51 -12.61 -2.30
N ARG A 315 20.83 -11.47 -2.09
CA ARG A 315 20.46 -10.93 -0.76
C ARG A 315 19.06 -10.32 -0.83
N ARG A 316 18.42 -10.16 0.33
CA ARG A 316 17.08 -9.60 0.45
C ARG A 316 17.02 -8.46 1.46
N VAL A 317 16.32 -7.40 1.12
CA VAL A 317 15.82 -6.35 2.01
C VAL A 317 14.31 -6.55 2.11
N ALA A 318 13.85 -7.00 3.26
CA ALA A 318 12.45 -7.30 3.53
C ALA A 318 12.17 -7.20 5.04
N LEU A 319 10.90 -7.18 5.42
CA LEU A 319 10.49 -7.21 6.82
C LEU A 319 10.79 -8.60 7.44
N PRO A 320 11.16 -8.67 8.72
CA PRO A 320 11.43 -9.95 9.38
C PRO A 320 10.14 -10.77 9.56
N ASP A 321 10.31 -12.08 9.77
CA ASP A 321 9.24 -12.97 10.22
C ASP A 321 8.93 -12.71 11.71
N ALA A 322 8.21 -11.60 11.96
CA ALA A 322 7.83 -11.17 13.31
C ALA A 322 6.63 -10.22 13.25
N PHE A 323 5.87 -10.15 14.33
CA PHE A 323 4.93 -9.05 14.53
C PHE A 323 5.71 -7.75 14.77
N LEU A 324 5.43 -6.73 13.95
CA LEU A 324 6.17 -5.49 13.99
C LEU A 324 5.62 -4.55 15.07
N ASP A 325 6.50 -3.71 15.64
CA ASP A 325 6.11 -2.74 16.66
C ASP A 325 5.16 -1.65 16.13
N ALA A 326 4.47 -0.99 17.05
CA ALA A 326 3.81 0.29 16.80
C ALA A 326 4.81 1.44 17.02
N GLY A 327 4.70 2.53 16.23
CA GLY A 327 5.57 3.69 16.38
C GLY A 327 5.61 4.60 15.17
N ALA A 328 6.56 5.54 15.18
CA ALA A 328 6.79 6.44 14.05
C ALA A 328 7.41 5.68 12.87
N LEU A 329 6.87 5.84 11.67
CA LEU A 329 7.32 5.10 10.48
C LEU A 329 8.82 5.23 10.19
N PRO A 330 9.45 6.42 10.25
CA PRO A 330 10.90 6.49 10.01
C PRO A 330 11.71 5.60 10.96
N THR A 331 11.39 5.61 12.26
CA THR A 331 12.05 4.78 13.27
C THR A 331 11.82 3.29 13.01
N LEU A 332 10.59 2.91 12.62
CA LEU A 332 10.28 1.51 12.31
C LEU A 332 10.99 1.05 11.03
N HIS A 333 11.03 1.90 10.00
CA HIS A 333 11.74 1.59 8.75
C HIS A 333 13.24 1.39 8.98
N ASP A 334 13.88 2.22 9.82
CA ASP A 334 15.28 2.02 10.23
C ASP A 334 15.46 0.73 11.01
N ARG A 335 14.63 0.51 12.02
CA ARG A 335 14.68 -0.69 12.88
C ARG A 335 14.57 -1.98 12.07
N TYR A 336 13.66 -2.01 11.11
CA TYR A 336 13.40 -3.22 10.30
C TYR A 336 14.20 -3.27 8.98
N GLY A 337 15.16 -2.35 8.80
CA GLY A 337 16.15 -2.44 7.74
C GLY A 337 15.63 -2.05 6.33
N ILE A 338 14.47 -1.42 6.25
CA ILE A 338 13.84 -1.03 4.98
C ILE A 338 13.91 0.48 4.69
N SER A 339 14.56 1.30 5.52
CA SER A 339 14.85 2.70 5.18
C SER A 339 15.97 2.80 4.14
N THR A 340 16.10 3.94 3.47
CA THR A 340 17.18 4.21 2.52
C THR A 340 18.56 4.04 3.17
N ALA A 341 18.75 4.60 4.37
CA ALA A 341 20.00 4.50 5.12
C ALA A 341 20.35 3.05 5.49
N ALA A 342 19.36 2.28 6.00
CA ALA A 342 19.56 0.89 6.38
C ALA A 342 19.83 -0.01 5.16
N MET A 343 19.14 0.22 4.05
CA MET A 343 19.36 -0.49 2.79
C MET A 343 20.75 -0.20 2.24
N ARG A 344 21.17 1.08 2.20
CA ARG A 344 22.50 1.47 1.79
C ARG A 344 23.59 0.79 2.63
N ALA A 345 23.46 0.81 3.95
CA ALA A 345 24.40 0.16 4.87
C ALA A 345 24.47 -1.36 4.62
N SER A 346 23.33 -2.00 4.35
CA SER A 346 23.28 -3.42 4.04
C SER A 346 23.96 -3.76 2.71
N VAL A 347 23.71 -2.99 1.66
CA VAL A 347 24.37 -3.17 0.34
C VAL A 347 25.89 -3.02 0.49
N LYS A 348 26.37 -1.98 1.17
CA LYS A 348 27.83 -1.81 1.42
C LYS A 348 28.43 -3.01 2.15
N ARG A 349 27.79 -3.49 3.21
CA ARG A 349 28.26 -4.66 3.98
C ARG A 349 28.30 -5.93 3.13
N TRP A 350 27.40 -6.09 2.16
CA TRP A 350 27.36 -7.28 1.31
C TRP A 350 28.34 -7.23 0.14
N LEU A 351 28.84 -6.05 -0.22
CA LEU A 351 29.86 -5.88 -1.23
C LEU A 351 31.27 -6.14 -0.68
N GLY A 352 31.55 -5.65 0.51
CA GLY A 352 32.85 -5.78 1.21
C GLY A 352 32.96 -6.98 2.05
#